data_85ed23f2c34668f464cb81aa2551a202
#
_entry.id   85ed23f2c34668f464cb81aa2551a202
#
_cell.length_a   1.000
_cell.length_b   1.000
_cell.length_c   1.000
_cell.angle_alpha   90.00
_cell.angle_beta   90.00
_cell.angle_gamma   90.00
#
_symmetry.space_group_name_H-M   'P 1'
#
loop_
_entity.id
_entity.type
_entity.pdbx_description
1 polymer ?
#
loop_
_entity_poly.entity_id
_entity_poly.type
_entity_poly.pdbx_seq_one_letter_code
_entity_poly.pdbx_strand_id
1 'polypeptide(L)'
;MTKKLIASLIAATALVFIANAQENSFKSRFSASADWKIAKGLHLETGYELRTKDSWNGIERHMVNVGMSYKVCKFLKVGADYDFIGHYNSASVLKPRHRFGAEVTGSVDAGNWRFSLRERLQFTHKSYGVNRYQEARNDFDLKSRAKVAYRGLKSWEPYAYVEIRNTFNAASFNASYDSASASYSDYEFLGYNDAYVNRVRGAVGVEWKINNHHGIDFKLMQDWEKDKEIDTNKEGTKLKAYAVEKSFNTILAIGYCFSF
;
A
#
# COMPACT_ATOMS: atom_id res chain seq x y z
N MET A 1 22.58 10.14 25.43
CA MET A 1 22.86 8.94 24.61
C MET A 1 21.73 8.55 23.66
N THR A 2 20.47 8.65 24.04
CA THR A 2 19.29 8.23 23.25
C THR A 2 19.07 8.96 21.90
N LYS A 3 19.33 10.27 21.82
CA LYS A 3 19.11 11.04 20.56
C LYS A 3 20.08 10.64 19.44
N LYS A 4 21.35 10.32 19.78
CA LYS A 4 22.35 9.87 18.79
C LYS A 4 22.06 8.44 18.30
N LEU A 5 21.53 7.55 19.17
CA LEU A 5 21.15 6.19 18.83
C LEU A 5 19.94 6.15 17.88
N ILE A 6 18.96 7.01 18.08
CA ILE A 6 17.79 7.14 17.21
C ILE A 6 18.21 7.67 15.82
N ALA A 7 19.06 8.70 15.79
CA ALA A 7 19.58 9.25 14.53
C ALA A 7 20.43 8.23 13.76
N SER A 8 21.27 7.44 14.45
CA SER A 8 22.07 6.38 13.81
C SER A 8 21.22 5.20 13.34
N LEU A 9 20.16 4.84 14.06
CA LEU A 9 19.23 3.79 13.63
C LEU A 9 18.45 4.20 12.37
N ILE A 10 17.99 5.46 12.31
CA ILE A 10 17.32 6.04 11.11
C ILE A 10 18.30 6.10 9.93
N ALA A 11 19.55 6.52 10.16
CA ALA A 11 20.57 6.56 9.13
C ALA A 11 20.99 5.16 8.65
N ALA A 12 21.10 4.19 9.54
CA ALA A 12 21.44 2.81 9.19
C ALA A 12 20.34 2.11 8.41
N THR A 13 19.05 2.33 8.77
CA THR A 13 17.92 1.81 8.00
C THR A 13 17.82 2.47 6.61
N ALA A 14 18.09 3.77 6.49
CA ALA A 14 18.13 4.46 5.20
C ALA A 14 19.24 3.92 4.27
N LEU A 15 20.41 3.54 4.82
CA LEU A 15 21.54 3.02 4.02
C LEU A 15 21.32 1.59 3.52
N VAL A 16 20.61 0.74 4.26
CA VAL A 16 20.32 -0.65 3.84
C VAL A 16 19.37 -0.70 2.64
N PHE A 17 18.55 0.34 2.43
CA PHE A 17 17.59 0.41 1.34
C PHE A 17 18.18 0.88 -0.02
N ILE A 18 19.42 1.35 -0.07
CA ILE A 18 20.00 1.94 -1.29
C ILE A 18 20.75 0.90 -2.15
N ALA A 19 20.98 -0.32 -1.67
CA ALA A 19 22.02 -1.21 -2.20
C ALA A 19 21.60 -2.25 -3.26
N ASN A 20 20.36 -2.28 -3.77
CA ASN A 20 19.98 -3.29 -4.77
C ASN A 20 19.36 -2.66 -6.02
N ALA A 21 20.11 -2.72 -7.11
CA ALA A 21 19.75 -2.24 -8.44
C ALA A 21 18.86 -3.25 -9.18
N GLN A 22 17.55 -3.08 -9.07
CA GLN A 22 16.57 -3.51 -10.07
C GLN A 22 15.65 -2.32 -10.28
N GLU A 23 15.01 -2.14 -11.41
CA GLU A 23 14.26 -0.93 -11.81
C GLU A 23 13.82 -0.02 -10.65
N ASN A 24 14.68 0.94 -10.32
CA ASN A 24 14.46 1.86 -9.20
C ASN A 24 13.55 2.98 -9.68
N SER A 25 12.38 3.14 -9.09
CA SER A 25 11.54 4.30 -9.32
C SER A 25 11.45 5.19 -8.09
N PHE A 26 11.38 6.52 -8.30
CA PHE A 26 11.12 7.50 -7.28
C PHE A 26 9.73 8.10 -7.45
N LYS A 27 8.86 7.93 -6.46
CA LYS A 27 7.46 8.37 -6.48
C LYS A 27 7.17 9.29 -5.30
N SER A 28 6.09 10.06 -5.40
CA SER A 28 5.63 10.90 -4.29
C SER A 28 4.15 10.69 -4.00
N ARG A 29 3.78 10.93 -2.74
CA ARG A 29 2.40 10.91 -2.27
C ARG A 29 2.12 12.16 -1.47
N PHE A 30 1.01 12.80 -1.78
CA PHE A 30 0.51 13.95 -1.05
C PHE A 30 -0.89 13.62 -0.57
N SER A 31 -1.18 13.83 0.71
CA SER A 31 -2.50 13.57 1.26
C SER A 31 -2.97 14.67 2.17
N ALA A 32 -4.28 14.87 2.20
CA ALA A 32 -4.97 15.70 3.18
C ALA A 32 -6.13 14.90 3.74
N SER A 33 -6.31 14.89 5.05
CA SER A 33 -7.41 14.20 5.71
C SER A 33 -8.03 15.05 6.81
N ALA A 34 -9.28 14.75 7.13
CA ALA A 34 -10.01 15.31 8.25
C ALA A 34 -10.57 14.17 9.10
N ASP A 35 -10.37 14.24 10.41
CA ASP A 35 -10.84 13.28 11.41
C ASP A 35 -11.85 13.96 12.33
N TRP A 36 -13.05 13.39 12.42
CA TRP A 36 -14.12 13.84 13.32
C TRP A 36 -14.36 12.80 14.41
N LYS A 37 -14.21 13.20 15.64
CA LYS A 37 -14.65 12.41 16.79
C LYS A 37 -16.15 12.53 16.96
N ILE A 38 -16.93 11.58 16.43
CA ILE A 38 -18.39 11.57 16.48
C ILE A 38 -18.91 11.21 17.88
N ALA A 39 -18.26 10.21 18.52
CA ALA A 39 -18.60 9.74 19.85
C ALA A 39 -17.36 9.22 20.57
N LYS A 40 -17.49 8.81 21.83
CA LYS A 40 -16.38 8.23 22.59
C LYS A 40 -15.83 6.98 21.87
N GLY A 41 -14.61 7.09 21.36
CA GLY A 41 -13.93 6.03 20.63
C GLY A 41 -14.37 5.84 19.19
N LEU A 42 -15.40 6.56 18.69
CA LEU A 42 -15.88 6.51 17.32
C LEU A 42 -15.38 7.73 16.54
N HIS A 43 -14.68 7.47 15.44
CA HIS A 43 -14.12 8.49 14.55
C HIS A 43 -14.60 8.26 13.11
N LEU A 44 -14.90 9.35 12.41
CA LEU A 44 -15.12 9.40 10.98
C LEU A 44 -13.92 10.12 10.35
N GLU A 45 -13.34 9.52 9.33
CA GLU A 45 -12.24 10.11 8.58
C GLU A 45 -12.64 10.28 7.12
N THR A 46 -12.26 11.39 6.51
CA THR A 46 -12.28 11.56 5.06
C THR A 46 -10.93 12.09 4.62
N GLY A 47 -10.55 11.77 3.38
CA GLY A 47 -9.25 12.18 2.88
C GLY A 47 -9.16 12.17 1.36
N TYR A 48 -8.13 12.84 0.89
CA TYR A 48 -7.71 12.84 -0.49
C TYR A 48 -6.22 12.50 -0.56
N GLU A 49 -5.83 11.64 -1.48
CA GLU A 49 -4.43 11.31 -1.74
C GLU A 49 -4.13 11.40 -3.24
N LEU A 50 -3.04 12.10 -3.56
CA LEU A 50 -2.45 12.20 -4.89
C LEU A 50 -1.16 11.40 -4.92
N ARG A 51 -0.96 10.56 -5.96
CA ARG A 51 0.30 9.86 -6.21
C ARG A 51 0.87 10.22 -7.56
N THR A 52 2.17 10.42 -7.61
CA THR A 52 2.89 10.67 -8.85
C THR A 52 3.40 9.35 -9.46
N LYS A 53 3.59 9.35 -10.77
CA LYS A 53 4.38 8.35 -11.49
C LYS A 53 5.86 8.51 -11.13
N ASP A 54 6.69 7.61 -11.64
CA ASP A 54 8.13 7.67 -11.48
C ASP A 54 8.70 9.03 -11.88
N SER A 55 9.65 9.52 -11.09
CA SER A 55 10.40 10.76 -11.34
C SER A 55 9.53 11.98 -11.66
N TRP A 56 8.33 12.03 -11.05
CA TRP A 56 7.32 13.09 -11.25
C TRP A 56 6.78 13.20 -12.69
N ASN A 57 6.90 12.15 -13.47
CA ASN A 57 6.41 12.10 -14.85
C ASN A 57 4.89 11.90 -14.93
N GLY A 58 4.15 12.78 -14.25
CA GLY A 58 2.71 12.81 -14.26
C GLY A 58 2.06 12.18 -13.03
N ILE A 59 0.73 12.12 -13.05
CA ILE A 59 -0.09 11.60 -11.99
C ILE A 59 -0.35 10.10 -12.20
N GLU A 60 -0.08 9.29 -11.18
CA GLU A 60 -0.42 7.87 -11.18
C GLU A 60 -1.88 7.66 -10.77
N ARG A 61 -2.30 8.30 -9.68
CA ARG A 61 -3.68 8.17 -9.19
C ARG A 61 -4.13 9.28 -8.26
N HIS A 62 -5.43 9.48 -8.27
CA HIS A 62 -6.18 10.24 -7.27
C HIS A 62 -6.99 9.26 -6.42
N MET A 63 -7.08 9.50 -5.12
CA MET A 63 -7.90 8.70 -4.22
C MET A 63 -8.70 9.61 -3.31
N VAL A 64 -10.00 9.36 -3.22
CA VAL A 64 -10.87 9.95 -2.20
C VAL A 64 -11.25 8.83 -1.23
N ASN A 65 -11.05 9.07 0.04
CA ASN A 65 -11.31 8.13 1.11
C ASN A 65 -12.43 8.63 2.02
N VAL A 66 -13.26 7.70 2.50
CA VAL A 66 -14.12 7.87 3.65
C VAL A 66 -14.03 6.62 4.51
N GLY A 67 -13.83 6.79 5.81
CA GLY A 67 -13.66 5.67 6.72
C GLY A 67 -14.23 5.95 8.08
N MET A 68 -14.50 4.89 8.82
CA MET A 68 -14.96 4.94 10.20
C MET A 68 -14.12 3.99 11.04
N SER A 69 -13.75 4.43 12.25
CA SER A 69 -13.00 3.58 13.17
C SER A 69 -13.57 3.66 14.57
N TYR A 70 -13.52 2.54 15.29
CA TYR A 70 -14.01 2.43 16.65
C TYR A 70 -12.96 1.80 17.58
N LYS A 71 -12.66 2.51 18.66
CA LYS A 71 -11.78 2.02 19.72
C LYS A 71 -12.57 1.12 20.68
N VAL A 72 -12.47 -0.18 20.46
CA VAL A 72 -13.20 -1.21 21.25
C VAL A 72 -12.71 -1.22 22.70
N CYS A 73 -11.38 -1.13 22.89
CA CYS A 73 -10.76 -1.02 24.22
C CYS A 73 -9.42 -0.29 24.11
N LYS A 74 -8.66 -0.17 25.21
CA LYS A 74 -7.40 0.58 25.26
C LYS A 74 -6.33 0.06 24.29
N PHE A 75 -6.42 -1.21 23.90
CA PHE A 75 -5.42 -1.86 23.04
C PHE A 75 -5.98 -2.37 21.71
N LEU A 76 -7.28 -2.23 21.43
CA LEU A 76 -7.90 -2.73 20.20
C LEU A 76 -8.75 -1.65 19.52
N LYS A 77 -8.48 -1.41 18.23
CA LYS A 77 -9.26 -0.56 17.32
C LYS A 77 -9.68 -1.37 16.09
N VAL A 78 -10.91 -1.20 15.66
CA VAL A 78 -11.44 -1.74 14.40
C VAL A 78 -11.83 -0.60 13.48
N GLY A 79 -11.84 -0.84 12.17
CA GLY A 79 -12.23 0.18 11.21
C GLY A 79 -12.72 -0.43 9.91
N ALA A 80 -13.46 0.38 9.16
CA ALA A 80 -13.86 0.09 7.80
C ALA A 80 -13.77 1.38 6.97
N ASP A 81 -13.42 1.24 5.71
CA ASP A 81 -13.25 2.37 4.81
C ASP A 81 -13.62 2.03 3.38
N TYR A 82 -13.88 3.08 2.62
CA TYR A 82 -14.09 3.06 1.19
C TYR A 82 -13.18 4.07 0.51
N ASP A 83 -12.51 3.62 -0.56
CA ASP A 83 -11.70 4.46 -1.44
C ASP A 83 -12.29 4.48 -2.85
N PHE A 84 -12.56 5.66 -3.40
CA PHE A 84 -12.67 5.83 -4.83
C PHE A 84 -11.30 6.15 -5.42
N ILE A 85 -10.85 5.38 -6.40
CA ILE A 85 -9.51 5.47 -6.97
C ILE A 85 -9.61 5.76 -8.46
N GLY A 86 -9.19 6.95 -8.88
CA GLY A 86 -8.92 7.29 -10.26
C GLY A 86 -7.47 6.95 -10.60
N HIS A 87 -7.23 5.78 -11.19
CA HIS A 87 -5.89 5.35 -11.59
C HIS A 87 -5.65 5.65 -13.07
N TYR A 88 -4.47 6.19 -13.42
CA TYR A 88 -4.06 6.42 -14.79
C TYR A 88 -3.05 5.37 -15.23
N ASN A 89 -3.35 4.67 -16.32
CA ASN A 89 -2.40 3.71 -16.91
C ASN A 89 -1.22 4.43 -17.60
N SER A 90 -0.34 3.67 -18.25
CA SER A 90 0.81 4.21 -19.00
C SER A 90 0.39 5.17 -20.13
N ALA A 91 -0.74 4.90 -20.77
CA ALA A 91 -1.32 5.76 -21.83
C ALA A 91 -2.15 6.95 -21.27
N SER A 92 -2.08 7.23 -19.97
CA SER A 92 -2.84 8.29 -19.27
C SER A 92 -4.37 8.15 -19.39
N VAL A 93 -4.87 6.94 -19.61
CA VAL A 93 -6.30 6.63 -19.61
C VAL A 93 -6.74 6.35 -18.18
N LEU A 94 -7.82 7.02 -17.76
CA LEU A 94 -8.42 6.85 -16.43
C LEU A 94 -9.05 5.45 -16.28
N LYS A 95 -8.68 4.76 -15.23
CA LYS A 95 -9.13 3.43 -14.83
C LYS A 95 -9.75 3.49 -13.43
N PRO A 96 -11.06 3.77 -13.30
CA PRO A 96 -11.70 3.91 -12.00
C PRO A 96 -11.79 2.58 -11.26
N ARG A 97 -11.55 2.63 -9.94
CA ARG A 97 -11.63 1.47 -9.04
C ARG A 97 -12.34 1.86 -7.76
N HIS A 98 -13.06 0.92 -7.19
CA HIS A 98 -13.72 1.03 -5.89
C HIS A 98 -13.05 0.06 -4.93
N ARG A 99 -12.59 0.55 -3.79
CA ARG A 99 -11.93 -0.29 -2.78
C ARG A 99 -12.67 -0.19 -1.47
N PHE A 100 -12.95 -1.33 -0.88
CA PHE A 100 -13.47 -1.47 0.47
C PHE A 100 -12.39 -2.06 1.36
N GLY A 101 -12.25 -1.52 2.56
CA GLY A 101 -11.30 -1.98 3.56
C GLY A 101 -11.99 -2.32 4.86
N ALA A 102 -11.51 -3.37 5.54
CA ALA A 102 -11.82 -3.65 6.93
C ALA A 102 -10.51 -3.89 7.66
N GLU A 103 -10.33 -3.28 8.84
CA GLU A 103 -9.09 -3.39 9.58
C GLU A 103 -9.28 -3.64 11.08
N VAL A 104 -8.29 -4.32 11.64
CA VAL A 104 -8.14 -4.51 13.08
C VAL A 104 -6.74 -4.06 13.46
N THR A 105 -6.61 -3.23 14.48
CA THR A 105 -5.32 -2.76 15.00
C THR A 105 -5.22 -3.06 16.48
N GLY A 106 -4.24 -3.92 16.84
CA GLY A 106 -3.79 -4.13 18.22
C GLY A 106 -2.66 -3.16 18.55
N SER A 107 -2.64 -2.58 19.75
CA SER A 107 -1.52 -1.72 20.18
C SER A 107 -1.24 -1.82 21.67
N VAL A 108 0.06 -1.76 22.01
CA VAL A 108 0.56 -1.79 23.39
C VAL A 108 1.56 -0.66 23.60
N ASP A 109 1.44 0.03 24.74
CA ASP A 109 2.39 1.07 25.16
C ASP A 109 3.38 0.49 26.19
N ALA A 110 4.68 0.72 25.97
CA ALA A 110 5.78 0.35 26.88
C ALA A 110 6.65 1.60 27.11
N GLY A 111 6.39 2.29 28.22
CA GLY A 111 6.99 3.60 28.49
C GLY A 111 6.59 4.62 27.40
N ASN A 112 7.61 5.21 26.77
CA ASN A 112 7.40 6.17 25.66
C ASN A 112 7.26 5.50 24.28
N TRP A 113 7.29 4.18 24.23
CA TRP A 113 7.16 3.45 22.96
C TRP A 113 5.76 2.88 22.80
N ARG A 114 5.23 2.98 21.57
CA ARG A 114 4.02 2.27 21.16
C ARG A 114 4.35 1.25 20.09
N PHE A 115 3.94 0.02 20.33
CA PHE A 115 3.98 -1.07 19.35
C PHE A 115 2.56 -1.32 18.86
N SER A 116 2.39 -1.53 17.55
CA SER A 116 1.09 -1.85 16.98
C SER A 116 1.22 -2.86 15.85
N LEU A 117 0.24 -3.75 15.78
CA LEU A 117 0.03 -4.69 14.68
C LEU A 117 -1.32 -4.38 14.05
N ARG A 118 -1.37 -4.19 12.73
CA ARG A 118 -2.58 -3.95 11.98
C ARG A 118 -2.74 -5.00 10.89
N GLU A 119 -3.91 -5.63 10.86
CA GLU A 119 -4.37 -6.46 9.77
C GLU A 119 -5.46 -5.72 9.02
N ARG A 120 -5.33 -5.62 7.69
CA ARG A 120 -6.31 -4.95 6.84
C ARG A 120 -6.63 -5.78 5.61
N LEU A 121 -7.87 -6.26 5.54
CA LEU A 121 -8.43 -6.91 4.37
C LEU A 121 -8.94 -5.84 3.41
N GLN A 122 -8.62 -5.97 2.11
CA GLN A 122 -9.05 -5.06 1.06
C GLN A 122 -9.71 -5.85 -0.09
N PHE A 123 -10.85 -5.35 -0.52
CA PHE A 123 -11.53 -5.76 -1.74
C PHE A 123 -11.51 -4.61 -2.73
N THR A 124 -10.98 -4.80 -3.94
CA THR A 124 -10.92 -3.76 -4.97
C THR A 124 -11.66 -4.20 -6.21
N HIS A 125 -12.72 -3.46 -6.60
CA HIS A 125 -13.47 -3.66 -7.84
C HIS A 125 -12.97 -2.71 -8.93
N LYS A 126 -12.65 -3.25 -10.12
CA LYS A 126 -12.22 -2.49 -11.31
C LYS A 126 -13.43 -2.18 -12.18
N SER A 127 -13.81 -0.89 -12.28
CA SER A 127 -14.98 -0.41 -13.04
C SER A 127 -14.68 -0.11 -14.51
N TYR A 128 -13.70 -0.80 -15.09
CA TYR A 128 -13.33 -0.72 -16.50
C TYR A 128 -13.25 -2.12 -17.12
N GLY A 129 -13.13 -2.16 -18.45
CA GLY A 129 -12.98 -3.43 -19.15
C GLY A 129 -11.64 -4.10 -18.81
N VAL A 130 -11.70 -5.32 -18.28
CA VAL A 130 -10.54 -6.18 -18.03
C VAL A 130 -10.65 -7.43 -18.89
N ASN A 131 -9.52 -7.92 -19.37
CA ASN A 131 -9.47 -9.25 -19.94
C ASN A 131 -9.45 -10.26 -18.76
N ARG A 132 -10.53 -11.02 -18.61
CA ARG A 132 -10.70 -11.98 -17.52
C ARG A 132 -9.66 -13.12 -17.48
N TYR A 133 -8.85 -13.27 -18.50
CA TYR A 133 -7.77 -14.26 -18.55
C TYR A 133 -6.41 -13.66 -18.21
N GLN A 134 -6.33 -12.35 -18.02
CA GLN A 134 -5.10 -11.63 -17.67
C GLN A 134 -5.14 -11.10 -16.24
N GLU A 135 -6.25 -10.46 -15.85
CA GLU A 135 -6.40 -9.88 -14.52
C GLU A 135 -7.80 -10.09 -13.94
N ALA A 136 -7.86 -10.28 -12.63
CA ALA A 136 -9.13 -10.33 -11.92
C ALA A 136 -9.84 -8.98 -11.96
N ARG A 137 -11.18 -9.00 -12.15
CA ARG A 137 -12.00 -7.79 -11.98
C ARG A 137 -12.04 -7.32 -10.54
N ASN A 138 -11.97 -8.25 -9.61
CA ASN A 138 -11.98 -8.01 -8.18
C ASN A 138 -10.68 -8.51 -7.57
N ASP A 139 -9.95 -7.66 -6.87
CA ASP A 139 -8.73 -8.07 -6.17
C ASP A 139 -9.02 -8.22 -4.67
N PHE A 140 -8.46 -9.26 -4.04
CA PHE A 140 -8.48 -9.49 -2.60
C PHE A 140 -7.07 -9.44 -2.06
N ASP A 141 -6.81 -8.49 -1.17
CA ASP A 141 -5.51 -8.31 -0.54
C ASP A 141 -5.63 -8.33 0.99
N LEU A 142 -4.65 -8.94 1.65
CA LEU A 142 -4.41 -8.78 3.08
C LEU A 142 -3.13 -7.98 3.27
N LYS A 143 -3.19 -6.94 4.12
CA LYS A 143 -2.03 -6.14 4.53
C LYS A 143 -1.80 -6.30 6.01
N SER A 144 -0.64 -6.84 6.36
CA SER A 144 -0.16 -7.01 7.72
C SER A 144 0.93 -5.99 7.99
N ARG A 145 0.74 -5.11 8.99
CA ARG A 145 1.69 -4.05 9.34
C ARG A 145 2.08 -4.11 10.80
N ALA A 146 3.39 -4.18 11.06
CA ALA A 146 3.97 -3.96 12.37
C ALA A 146 4.61 -2.57 12.43
N LYS A 147 4.19 -1.71 13.36
CA LYS A 147 4.69 -0.33 13.56
C LYS A 147 5.22 -0.16 14.97
N VAL A 148 6.32 0.56 15.10
CA VAL A 148 6.84 1.09 16.37
C VAL A 148 6.87 2.62 16.27
N ALA A 149 6.41 3.31 17.32
CA ALA A 149 6.42 4.76 17.42
C ALA A 149 6.96 5.21 18.77
N TYR A 150 7.70 6.32 18.80
CA TYR A 150 8.24 6.93 20.02
C TYR A 150 7.46 8.20 20.36
N ARG A 151 6.84 8.23 21.53
CA ARG A 151 5.93 9.27 22.02
C ARG A 151 6.52 10.17 23.11
N GLY A 152 7.82 10.01 23.39
CA GLY A 152 8.52 10.80 24.42
C GLY A 152 8.83 12.25 24.02
N LEU A 153 8.48 12.69 22.80
CA LEU A 153 8.66 14.06 22.34
C LEU A 153 7.32 14.79 22.28
N LYS A 154 7.28 16.06 22.72
CA LYS A 154 6.04 16.83 22.88
C LYS A 154 5.24 17.01 21.58
N SER A 155 5.93 17.32 20.47
CA SER A 155 5.28 17.68 19.20
C SER A 155 5.66 16.73 18.05
N TRP A 156 6.57 15.80 18.27
CA TRP A 156 7.11 14.93 17.24
C TRP A 156 6.94 13.48 17.65
N GLU A 157 6.36 12.67 16.80
CA GLU A 157 6.20 11.23 17.01
C GLU A 157 6.92 10.48 15.88
N PRO A 158 8.26 10.24 15.99
CA PRO A 158 8.97 9.41 15.02
C PRO A 158 8.51 7.96 15.11
N TYR A 159 8.46 7.30 13.94
CA TYR A 159 8.03 5.91 13.84
C TYR A 159 8.73 5.17 12.71
N ALA A 160 8.68 3.85 12.78
CA ALA A 160 9.03 2.96 11.70
C ALA A 160 8.00 1.83 11.59
N TYR A 161 7.83 1.28 10.38
CA TYR A 161 6.99 0.10 10.20
C TYR A 161 7.48 -0.79 9.05
N VAL A 162 7.07 -2.05 9.12
CA VAL A 162 7.13 -3.00 8.00
C VAL A 162 5.69 -3.42 7.67
N GLU A 163 5.38 -3.51 6.37
CA GLU A 163 4.08 -3.97 5.88
C GLU A 163 4.27 -5.01 4.79
N ILE A 164 3.54 -6.11 4.90
CA ILE A 164 3.46 -7.16 3.86
C ILE A 164 2.07 -7.10 3.24
N ARG A 165 1.98 -7.20 1.92
CA ARG A 165 0.73 -7.35 1.18
C ARG A 165 0.70 -8.71 0.50
N ASN A 166 -0.34 -9.47 0.79
CA ASN A 166 -0.65 -10.74 0.14
C ASN A 166 -1.85 -10.54 -0.77
N THR A 167 -1.75 -10.99 -2.01
CA THR A 167 -2.88 -11.11 -2.94
C THR A 167 -3.36 -12.55 -2.94
N PHE A 168 -4.69 -12.78 -2.83
CA PHE A 168 -5.27 -14.12 -2.67
C PHE A 168 -5.95 -14.67 -3.92
N ASN A 169 -6.21 -13.85 -4.92
CA ASN A 169 -6.93 -14.26 -6.12
C ASN A 169 -6.19 -13.80 -7.38
N ALA A 170 -4.92 -14.14 -7.47
CA ALA A 170 -4.16 -13.97 -8.69
C ALA A 170 -4.53 -15.05 -9.71
N ALA A 171 -4.38 -14.71 -10.99
CA ALA A 171 -4.62 -15.64 -12.07
C ALA A 171 -3.65 -16.83 -12.02
N SER A 172 -4.17 -18.02 -12.23
CA SER A 172 -3.44 -19.28 -12.32
C SER A 172 -3.67 -19.93 -13.67
N PHE A 173 -2.65 -20.54 -14.23
CA PHE A 173 -2.70 -21.20 -15.53
C PHE A 173 -1.64 -22.30 -15.66
N ASN A 174 -1.88 -23.25 -16.57
CA ASN A 174 -0.87 -24.15 -17.09
C ASN A 174 -0.43 -23.69 -18.47
N ALA A 175 0.85 -23.81 -18.79
CA ALA A 175 1.38 -23.63 -20.14
C ALA A 175 2.77 -24.27 -20.24
N SER A 176 3.11 -24.78 -21.42
CA SER A 176 4.43 -25.26 -21.75
C SER A 176 5.19 -24.18 -22.51
N TYR A 177 6.41 -23.86 -22.09
CA TYR A 177 7.27 -22.89 -22.80
C TYR A 177 8.27 -23.61 -23.69
N ASP A 178 8.22 -23.34 -24.97
CA ASP A 178 9.22 -23.80 -25.93
C ASP A 178 10.27 -22.71 -26.17
N SER A 179 11.48 -22.98 -25.72
CA SER A 179 12.61 -22.04 -25.85
C SER A 179 13.13 -21.91 -27.30
N ALA A 180 12.88 -22.89 -28.14
CA ALA A 180 13.34 -22.86 -29.54
C ALA A 180 12.47 -21.91 -30.38
N SER A 181 11.18 -21.91 -30.16
CA SER A 181 10.23 -21.00 -30.83
C SER A 181 9.90 -19.75 -30.05
N ALA A 182 10.42 -19.60 -28.81
CA ALA A 182 10.08 -18.55 -27.85
C ALA A 182 8.56 -18.35 -27.68
N SER A 183 7.82 -19.45 -27.62
CA SER A 183 6.36 -19.44 -27.59
C SER A 183 5.79 -20.37 -26.51
N TYR A 184 4.52 -20.12 -26.13
CA TYR A 184 3.79 -20.95 -25.20
C TYR A 184 2.80 -21.85 -25.94
N SER A 185 2.75 -23.12 -25.56
CA SER A 185 1.72 -24.10 -25.95
C SER A 185 0.93 -24.60 -24.75
N ASP A 186 -0.12 -25.35 -25.02
CA ASP A 186 -0.95 -26.04 -24.01
C ASP A 186 -1.48 -25.10 -22.91
N TYR A 187 -1.82 -23.86 -23.29
CA TYR A 187 -2.33 -22.87 -22.35
C TYR A 187 -3.73 -23.25 -21.86
N GLU A 188 -3.86 -23.37 -20.55
CA GLU A 188 -5.14 -23.59 -19.86
C GLU A 188 -5.27 -22.63 -18.69
N PHE A 189 -6.32 -21.80 -18.70
CA PHE A 189 -6.64 -20.91 -17.59
C PHE A 189 -7.34 -21.66 -16.47
N LEU A 190 -6.75 -21.73 -15.28
CA LEU A 190 -7.23 -22.46 -14.11
C LEU A 190 -8.09 -21.62 -13.16
N GLY A 191 -8.26 -20.32 -13.43
CA GLY A 191 -9.03 -19.41 -12.59
C GLY A 191 -8.17 -18.49 -11.72
N TYR A 192 -8.77 -17.98 -10.66
CA TYR A 192 -8.17 -16.98 -9.74
C TYR A 192 -7.95 -17.60 -8.36
N ASN A 193 -7.06 -18.58 -8.26
CA ASN A 193 -6.80 -19.35 -7.06
C ASN A 193 -5.34 -19.30 -6.60
N ASP A 194 -4.51 -18.48 -7.25
CA ASP A 194 -3.13 -18.28 -6.83
C ASP A 194 -3.03 -17.18 -5.77
N ALA A 195 -2.15 -17.41 -4.79
CA ALA A 195 -1.89 -16.48 -3.70
C ALA A 195 -0.39 -16.26 -3.53
N TYR A 196 0.02 -15.00 -3.40
CA TYR A 196 1.43 -14.68 -3.22
C TYR A 196 1.64 -13.35 -2.51
N VAL A 197 2.83 -13.19 -1.91
CA VAL A 197 3.29 -11.90 -1.40
C VAL A 197 3.64 -11.02 -2.60
N ASN A 198 2.82 -10.00 -2.84
CA ASN A 198 3.06 -9.09 -3.95
C ASN A 198 3.79 -7.80 -3.56
N ARG A 199 3.88 -7.47 -2.25
CA ARG A 199 4.66 -6.32 -1.78
C ARG A 199 5.16 -6.50 -0.36
N VAL A 200 6.44 -6.13 -0.16
CA VAL A 200 6.99 -5.85 1.16
C VAL A 200 7.38 -4.38 1.21
N ARG A 201 6.97 -3.66 2.25
CA ARG A 201 7.25 -2.24 2.46
C ARG A 201 7.96 -2.04 3.77
N GLY A 202 9.10 -1.34 3.75
CA GLY A 202 9.70 -0.70 4.91
C GLY A 202 9.39 0.80 4.91
N ALA A 203 9.21 1.40 6.06
CA ALA A 203 9.02 2.85 6.15
C ALA A 203 9.55 3.43 7.44
N VAL A 204 10.05 4.65 7.35
CA VAL A 204 10.36 5.52 8.48
C VAL A 204 9.63 6.84 8.29
N GLY A 205 9.18 7.43 9.39
CA GLY A 205 8.46 8.70 9.31
C GLY A 205 8.42 9.42 10.63
N VAL A 206 7.83 10.61 10.59
CA VAL A 206 7.61 11.44 11.76
C VAL A 206 6.30 12.20 11.62
N GLU A 207 5.43 12.05 12.62
CA GLU A 207 4.24 12.89 12.76
C GLU A 207 4.61 14.13 13.55
N TRP A 208 4.40 15.30 12.95
CA TRP A 208 4.56 16.60 13.61
C TRP A 208 3.18 17.13 14.01
N LYS A 209 2.92 17.15 15.32
CA LYS A 209 1.71 17.74 15.92
C LYS A 209 1.94 19.25 16.09
N ILE A 210 1.43 20.05 15.17
CA ILE A 210 1.53 21.51 15.21
C ILE A 210 0.72 22.03 16.42
N ASN A 211 -0.50 21.52 16.58
CA ASN A 211 -1.39 21.74 17.73
C ASN A 211 -2.39 20.59 17.88
N ASN A 212 -3.45 20.78 18.66
CA ASN A 212 -4.45 19.73 18.92
C ASN A 212 -5.29 19.37 17.67
N HIS A 213 -5.33 20.24 16.67
CA HIS A 213 -6.16 20.07 15.48
C HIS A 213 -5.34 19.80 14.22
N HIS A 214 -4.10 20.23 14.16
CA HIS A 214 -3.27 20.20 12.95
C HIS A 214 -2.06 19.28 13.13
N GLY A 215 -1.89 18.35 12.21
CA GLY A 215 -0.72 17.48 12.12
C GLY A 215 -0.18 17.36 10.70
N ILE A 216 1.12 17.13 10.58
CA ILE A 216 1.78 16.81 9.32
C ILE A 216 2.56 15.51 9.52
N ASP A 217 2.42 14.58 8.59
CA ASP A 217 3.15 13.31 8.55
C ASP A 217 4.15 13.33 7.38
N PHE A 218 5.43 13.23 7.70
CA PHE A 218 6.51 13.06 6.74
C PHE A 218 6.98 11.60 6.79
N LYS A 219 7.09 10.97 5.63
CA LYS A 219 7.38 9.54 5.56
C LYS A 219 8.19 9.20 4.32
N LEU A 220 9.25 8.43 4.52
CA LEU A 220 10.01 7.77 3.47
C LEU A 220 9.68 6.29 3.50
N MET A 221 9.29 5.76 2.35
CA MET A 221 8.93 4.36 2.21
C MET A 221 9.76 3.72 1.12
N GLN A 222 10.05 2.45 1.31
CA GLN A 222 10.69 1.59 0.34
C GLN A 222 9.79 0.38 0.08
N ASP A 223 9.33 0.22 -1.17
CA ASP A 223 8.52 -0.90 -1.61
C ASP A 223 9.36 -1.86 -2.44
N TRP A 224 9.36 -3.12 -2.08
CA TRP A 224 9.67 -4.21 -2.97
C TRP A 224 8.35 -4.80 -3.46
N GLU A 225 8.12 -4.75 -4.76
CA GLU A 225 6.90 -5.26 -5.38
C GLU A 225 7.23 -6.40 -6.35
N LYS A 226 6.32 -7.37 -6.42
CA LYS A 226 6.37 -8.49 -7.33
C LYS A 226 4.99 -8.60 -7.98
N ASP A 227 4.93 -8.33 -9.28
CA ASP A 227 3.70 -8.41 -10.05
C ASP A 227 3.81 -9.51 -11.09
N LYS A 228 2.72 -10.24 -11.33
CA LYS A 228 2.60 -11.26 -12.36
C LYS A 228 1.86 -10.67 -13.54
N GLU A 229 2.56 -10.50 -14.65
CA GLU A 229 1.97 -10.03 -15.90
C GLU A 229 1.67 -11.18 -16.83
N ILE A 230 0.42 -11.29 -17.24
CA ILE A 230 -0.09 -12.33 -18.12
C ILE A 230 -0.69 -11.66 -19.34
N ASP A 231 -0.18 -11.91 -20.53
CA ASP A 231 -0.77 -11.48 -21.80
C ASP A 231 -1.36 -12.67 -22.56
N THR A 232 -2.67 -12.61 -22.81
CA THR A 232 -3.43 -13.64 -23.54
C THR A 232 -4.18 -13.03 -24.71
N ASN A 233 -4.71 -13.85 -25.62
CA ASN A 233 -5.75 -13.41 -26.52
C ASN A 233 -7.07 -13.15 -25.75
N LYS A 234 -8.01 -12.47 -26.36
CA LYS A 234 -9.30 -12.12 -25.73
C LYS A 234 -10.13 -13.33 -25.34
N GLU A 235 -10.02 -14.39 -26.09
CA GLU A 235 -10.75 -15.66 -25.92
C GLU A 235 -10.14 -16.52 -24.80
N GLY A 236 -8.90 -16.20 -24.33
CA GLY A 236 -8.22 -17.00 -23.29
C GLY A 236 -7.76 -18.38 -23.76
N THR A 237 -7.50 -18.54 -25.03
CA THR A 237 -7.06 -19.82 -25.63
C THR A 237 -5.56 -19.86 -25.91
N LYS A 238 -4.88 -18.72 -25.81
CA LYS A 238 -3.45 -18.62 -26.11
C LYS A 238 -2.76 -17.65 -25.15
N LEU A 239 -1.69 -18.11 -24.50
CA LEU A 239 -0.75 -17.28 -23.76
C LEU A 239 0.26 -16.68 -24.75
N LYS A 240 0.38 -15.37 -24.78
CA LYS A 240 1.35 -14.64 -25.61
C LYS A 240 2.63 -14.34 -24.85
N ALA A 241 2.48 -13.89 -23.57
CA ALA A 241 3.60 -13.60 -22.72
C ALA A 241 3.23 -13.82 -21.23
N TYR A 242 4.24 -14.19 -20.46
CA TYR A 242 4.18 -14.22 -19.01
C TYR A 242 5.48 -13.67 -18.45
N ALA A 243 5.36 -12.72 -17.54
CA ALA A 243 6.49 -12.16 -16.81
C ALA A 243 6.19 -12.05 -15.31
N VAL A 244 7.23 -12.17 -14.53
CA VAL A 244 7.21 -11.82 -13.09
C VAL A 244 8.07 -10.59 -12.93
N GLU A 245 7.42 -9.44 -12.90
CA GLU A 245 8.08 -8.17 -12.70
C GLU A 245 8.42 -7.95 -11.24
N LYS A 246 9.64 -7.51 -10.99
CA LYS A 246 10.11 -7.12 -9.67
C LYS A 246 10.55 -5.67 -9.73
N SER A 247 9.96 -4.83 -8.91
CA SER A 247 10.30 -3.42 -8.83
C SER A 247 10.68 -3.00 -7.42
N PHE A 248 11.53 -1.99 -7.33
CA PHE A 248 11.99 -1.40 -6.09
C PHE A 248 11.67 0.10 -6.12
N ASN A 249 10.68 0.52 -5.34
CA ASN A 249 10.13 1.87 -5.42
C ASN A 249 10.46 2.67 -4.16
N THR A 250 11.18 3.77 -4.30
CA THR A 250 11.38 4.76 -3.24
C THR A 250 10.24 5.77 -3.28
N ILE A 251 9.57 6.00 -2.14
CA ILE A 251 8.38 6.83 -2.09
C ILE A 251 8.51 7.86 -0.98
N LEU A 252 8.50 9.14 -1.33
CA LEU A 252 8.35 10.23 -0.39
C LEU A 252 6.86 10.55 -0.19
N ALA A 253 6.40 10.59 1.06
CA ALA A 253 5.00 10.92 1.35
C ALA A 253 4.91 12.07 2.35
N ILE A 254 4.01 13.00 2.07
CA ILE A 254 3.65 14.12 2.94
C ILE A 254 2.14 14.10 3.11
N GLY A 255 1.69 14.04 4.36
CA GLY A 255 0.28 14.04 4.73
C GLY A 255 -0.05 15.18 5.69
N TYR A 256 -1.16 15.85 5.45
CA TYR A 256 -1.74 16.80 6.40
C TYR A 256 -3.00 16.19 7.00
N CYS A 257 -3.17 16.31 8.31
CA CYS A 257 -4.36 15.87 9.01
C CYS A 257 -4.96 17.02 9.84
N PHE A 258 -6.27 17.20 9.71
CA PHE A 258 -7.05 18.10 10.55
C PHE A 258 -7.97 17.26 11.44
N SER A 259 -7.96 17.50 12.77
CA SER A 259 -8.78 16.80 13.74
C SER A 259 -9.75 17.78 14.43
N PHE A 260 -11.05 17.46 14.39
CA PHE A 260 -12.11 18.24 15.03
C PHE A 260 -12.29 17.83 16.49
#